data_28d8f8ebaacb766b8a5563583b1b9f61
#
_entry.id   28d8f8ebaacb766b8a5563583b1b9f61
#
_cell.length_a   1.000
_cell.length_b   1.000
_cell.length_c   1.000
_cell.angle_alpha   90.00
_cell.angle_beta   90.00
_cell.angle_gamma   90.00
#
_symmetry.space_group_name_H-M   'P 1'
#
loop_
_entity.id
_entity.type
_entity.pdbx_description
1 polymer ?
#
loop_
_entity_poly.entity_id
_entity_poly.type
_entity_poly.pdbx_seq_one_letter_code
_entity_poly.pdbx_strand_id
1 'polypeptide(L)'
;KDLKNCNFEGIDSKLLKILEEKKFIVEEEKQYDFFNKMEIETNRLNYDTNNMTLFLMPTIGCNFCCPYCFEGKKENVSMDKKTIHNIIRFLNNSSAKELSLHWYGGEPLLRFDLMKKIYEGITKETSLKLVSNSIITNGYLINNAILDFFKSTNMNKIQITLDGEKVTHDKKRHLKDNLEGTFDKIISNIKLLSKQLPKSHIYVRVNIDKNNYKEFVNIYHFLHNDCDFNNNIYVYPAVIKV
;
A
#
# COMPACT_ATOMS: atom_id res chain seq x y z
N LYS A 1 -9.97 14.81 -25.40
CA LYS A 1 -11.10 14.79 -26.37
C LYS A 1 -10.78 13.93 -27.59
N ASP A 2 -9.54 14.00 -28.08
CA ASP A 2 -9.13 13.35 -29.32
C ASP A 2 -9.01 11.82 -29.21
N LEU A 3 -8.55 11.32 -28.09
CA LEU A 3 -8.50 9.88 -27.83
C LEU A 3 -9.89 9.20 -27.79
N LYS A 4 -10.94 9.91 -27.37
CA LYS A 4 -12.32 9.38 -27.39
C LYS A 4 -12.90 9.23 -28.80
N ASN A 5 -12.42 10.03 -29.73
CA ASN A 5 -12.90 10.04 -31.12
C ASN A 5 -11.93 9.33 -32.07
N CYS A 6 -10.91 8.62 -31.53
CA CYS A 6 -9.82 7.99 -32.30
C CYS A 6 -9.14 8.96 -33.28
N ASN A 7 -9.11 10.25 -32.96
CA ASN A 7 -8.42 11.23 -33.75
C ASN A 7 -7.01 11.47 -33.15
N PHE A 8 -6.00 11.03 -33.87
CA PHE A 8 -4.60 11.12 -33.50
C PHE A 8 -3.84 12.21 -34.26
N GLU A 9 -4.55 13.04 -35.05
CA GLU A 9 -3.92 14.18 -35.76
C GLU A 9 -3.35 15.18 -34.75
N GLY A 10 -2.08 15.54 -34.92
CA GLY A 10 -1.37 16.48 -34.03
C GLY A 10 -0.76 15.87 -32.77
N ILE A 11 -0.89 14.56 -32.55
CA ILE A 11 -0.18 13.88 -31.45
C ILE A 11 1.27 13.61 -31.86
N ASP A 12 2.22 13.90 -30.96
CA ASP A 12 3.63 13.60 -31.15
C ASP A 12 3.84 12.12 -31.49
N SER A 13 4.57 11.85 -32.57
CA SER A 13 4.86 10.50 -33.03
C SER A 13 5.56 9.62 -31.99
N LYS A 14 6.37 10.20 -31.11
CA LYS A 14 6.99 9.47 -29.99
C LYS A 14 5.95 9.04 -28.95
N LEU A 15 4.99 9.93 -28.66
CA LEU A 15 3.89 9.62 -27.75
C LEU A 15 2.97 8.54 -28.31
N LEU A 16 2.62 8.61 -29.61
CA LEU A 16 1.85 7.57 -30.29
C LEU A 16 2.54 6.21 -30.17
N LYS A 17 3.83 6.15 -30.48
CA LYS A 17 4.60 4.92 -30.37
C LYS A 17 4.60 4.34 -28.94
N ILE A 18 4.74 5.19 -27.93
CA ILE A 18 4.66 4.76 -26.52
C ILE A 18 3.27 4.21 -26.18
N LEU A 19 2.21 4.87 -26.66
CA LEU A 19 0.83 4.42 -26.43
C LEU A 19 0.56 3.08 -27.11
N GLU A 20 1.08 2.84 -28.30
CA GLU A 20 1.02 1.55 -29.00
C GLU A 20 1.80 0.47 -28.27
N GLU A 21 3.08 0.73 -27.94
CA GLU A 21 3.93 -0.21 -27.18
C GLU A 21 3.32 -0.59 -25.82
N LYS A 22 2.69 0.38 -25.15
CA LYS A 22 1.99 0.18 -23.88
C LYS A 22 0.55 -0.34 -24.05
N LYS A 23 0.10 -0.55 -25.28
CA LYS A 23 -1.25 -1.06 -25.62
C LYS A 23 -2.41 -0.19 -25.12
N PHE A 24 -2.20 1.13 -24.98
CA PHE A 24 -3.28 2.09 -24.75
C PHE A 24 -4.10 2.36 -26.01
N ILE A 25 -3.48 2.19 -27.17
CA ILE A 25 -4.13 2.20 -28.49
C ILE A 25 -3.73 0.93 -29.24
N VAL A 26 -4.69 0.37 -29.96
CA VAL A 26 -4.54 -0.88 -30.73
C VAL A 26 -5.21 -0.67 -32.09
N GLU A 27 -4.61 -1.17 -33.16
CA GLU A 27 -5.25 -1.20 -34.48
C GLU A 27 -6.58 -1.95 -34.41
N GLU A 28 -7.60 -1.43 -35.09
CA GLU A 28 -8.96 -2.01 -35.06
C GLU A 28 -8.97 -3.49 -35.46
N GLU A 29 -8.18 -3.84 -36.47
CA GLU A 29 -8.04 -5.21 -36.96
C GLU A 29 -7.44 -6.18 -35.92
N LYS A 30 -6.62 -5.65 -34.99
CA LYS A 30 -5.98 -6.43 -33.92
C LYS A 30 -6.72 -6.38 -32.59
N GLN A 31 -7.84 -5.66 -32.54
CA GLN A 31 -8.59 -5.45 -31.30
C GLN A 31 -9.11 -6.77 -30.72
N TYR A 32 -9.63 -7.65 -31.56
CA TYR A 32 -10.14 -8.95 -31.14
C TYR A 32 -9.07 -9.83 -30.51
N ASP A 33 -7.90 -9.93 -31.14
CA ASP A 33 -6.75 -10.69 -30.63
C ASP A 33 -6.22 -10.11 -29.33
N PHE A 34 -6.25 -8.80 -29.19
CA PHE A 34 -5.86 -8.11 -27.97
C PHE A 34 -6.79 -8.45 -26.79
N PHE A 35 -8.10 -8.36 -26.99
CA PHE A 35 -9.07 -8.70 -25.95
C PHE A 35 -9.03 -10.17 -25.57
N ASN A 36 -8.91 -11.07 -26.53
CA ASN A 36 -8.77 -12.51 -26.27
C ASN A 36 -7.51 -12.82 -25.44
N LYS A 37 -6.38 -12.21 -25.79
CA LYS A 37 -5.16 -12.35 -24.99
C LYS A 37 -5.32 -11.82 -23.56
N MET A 38 -5.94 -10.64 -23.41
CA MET A 38 -6.25 -10.10 -22.08
C MET A 38 -7.17 -11.00 -21.28
N GLU A 39 -8.19 -11.57 -21.92
CA GLU A 39 -9.12 -12.50 -21.26
C GLU A 39 -8.39 -13.76 -20.80
N ILE A 40 -7.55 -14.36 -21.65
CA ILE A 40 -6.75 -15.54 -21.31
C ILE A 40 -5.79 -15.21 -20.15
N GLU A 41 -5.07 -14.09 -20.20
CA GLU A 41 -4.17 -13.68 -19.14
C GLU A 41 -4.92 -13.41 -17.82
N THR A 42 -6.07 -12.74 -17.91
CA THR A 42 -6.92 -12.46 -16.73
C THR A 42 -7.47 -13.76 -16.13
N ASN A 43 -7.94 -14.68 -16.96
CA ASN A 43 -8.43 -15.98 -16.50
C ASN A 43 -7.29 -16.80 -15.87
N ARG A 44 -6.11 -16.80 -16.48
CA ARG A 44 -4.93 -17.44 -15.89
C ARG A 44 -4.60 -16.92 -14.50
N LEU A 45 -4.65 -15.60 -14.29
CA LEU A 45 -4.39 -14.98 -13.00
C LEU A 45 -5.52 -15.26 -11.99
N ASN A 46 -6.78 -15.19 -12.43
CA ASN A 46 -7.95 -15.38 -11.56
C ASN A 46 -8.13 -16.84 -11.11
N TYR A 47 -7.72 -17.80 -11.94
CA TYR A 47 -7.85 -19.24 -11.67
C TYR A 47 -6.51 -19.88 -11.27
N ASP A 48 -5.45 -19.11 -11.03
CA ASP A 48 -4.20 -19.64 -10.47
C ASP A 48 -4.39 -20.03 -9.01
N THR A 49 -4.42 -21.31 -8.76
CA THR A 49 -4.55 -21.88 -7.40
C THR A 49 -3.21 -22.02 -6.67
N ASN A 50 -2.09 -21.75 -7.34
CA ASN A 50 -0.76 -21.85 -6.71
C ASN A 50 -0.41 -20.61 -5.88
N ASN A 51 -0.96 -19.44 -6.24
CA ASN A 51 -0.67 -18.19 -5.59
C ASN A 51 -1.88 -17.72 -4.75
N MET A 52 -1.62 -17.36 -3.52
CA MET A 52 -2.62 -16.78 -2.63
C MET A 52 -2.18 -15.41 -2.13
N THR A 53 -3.09 -14.45 -2.18
CA THR A 53 -2.91 -13.15 -1.54
C THR A 53 -3.84 -13.04 -0.35
N LEU A 54 -3.30 -12.76 0.83
CA LEU A 54 -4.04 -12.64 2.07
C LEU A 54 -3.91 -11.24 2.65
N PHE A 55 -5.03 -10.54 2.78
CA PHE A 55 -5.13 -9.27 3.49
C PHE A 55 -5.52 -9.54 4.93
N LEU A 56 -4.65 -9.15 5.86
CA LEU A 56 -4.82 -9.37 7.29
C LEU A 56 -5.02 -8.04 8.01
N MET A 57 -6.12 -7.94 8.72
CA MET A 57 -6.45 -6.81 9.58
C MET A 57 -6.39 -7.24 11.06
N PRO A 58 -5.21 -7.14 11.72
CA PRO A 58 -5.07 -7.54 13.12
C PRO A 58 -6.02 -6.79 14.04
N THR A 59 -6.37 -5.55 13.66
CA THR A 59 -7.37 -4.71 14.33
C THR A 59 -8.00 -3.72 13.35
N ILE A 60 -9.25 -3.36 13.60
CA ILE A 60 -9.92 -2.21 12.97
C ILE A 60 -9.75 -0.93 13.78
N GLY A 61 -9.17 -1.01 14.99
CA GLY A 61 -8.80 0.15 15.79
C GLY A 61 -7.69 0.99 15.11
N CYS A 62 -7.71 2.30 15.36
CA CYS A 62 -6.69 3.22 14.88
C CYS A 62 -6.41 4.30 15.94
N ASN A 63 -5.15 4.72 16.02
CA ASN A 63 -4.74 5.84 16.85
C ASN A 63 -5.01 7.22 16.21
N PHE A 64 -5.46 7.25 14.94
CA PHE A 64 -5.88 8.46 14.23
C PHE A 64 -7.40 8.52 14.08
N CYS A 65 -7.93 9.75 13.84
CA CYS A 65 -9.34 9.99 13.54
C CYS A 65 -9.53 10.78 12.24
N CYS A 66 -8.94 10.33 11.15
CA CYS A 66 -9.04 10.99 9.84
C CYS A 66 -10.50 11.13 9.40
N PRO A 67 -10.97 12.37 9.02
CA PRO A 67 -12.39 12.63 8.76
C PRO A 67 -12.95 11.92 7.52
N TYR A 68 -12.09 11.56 6.57
CA TYR A 68 -12.44 10.87 5.32
C TYR A 68 -12.23 9.36 5.39
N CYS A 69 -11.96 8.79 6.56
CA CYS A 69 -11.67 7.37 6.67
C CYS A 69 -12.89 6.53 6.30
N PHE A 70 -12.74 5.71 5.27
CA PHE A 70 -13.83 4.86 4.76
C PHE A 70 -14.23 3.74 5.74
N GLU A 71 -13.38 3.40 6.71
CA GLU A 71 -13.71 2.41 7.75
C GLU A 71 -14.71 2.94 8.80
N GLY A 72 -15.12 4.22 8.72
CA GLY A 72 -16.12 4.81 9.60
C GLY A 72 -15.71 4.85 11.07
N LYS A 73 -16.62 4.49 11.97
CA LYS A 73 -16.35 4.41 13.41
C LYS A 73 -15.37 3.27 13.69
N LYS A 74 -14.19 3.63 14.18
CA LYS A 74 -13.16 2.67 14.53
C LYS A 74 -13.39 2.15 15.93
N GLU A 75 -13.90 0.95 16.01
CA GLU A 75 -14.01 0.20 17.25
C GLU A 75 -12.67 -0.46 17.58
N ASN A 76 -12.35 -0.63 18.87
CA ASN A 76 -11.13 -1.32 19.29
C ASN A 76 -11.30 -2.85 19.21
N VAL A 77 -11.73 -3.34 18.04
CA VAL A 77 -11.87 -4.78 17.80
C VAL A 77 -10.58 -5.30 17.18
N SER A 78 -10.12 -6.43 17.68
CA SER A 78 -8.91 -7.11 17.21
C SER A 78 -9.19 -8.58 16.98
N MET A 79 -8.39 -9.23 16.13
CA MET A 79 -8.47 -10.67 15.91
C MET A 79 -8.26 -11.42 17.23
N ASP A 80 -9.10 -12.40 17.48
CA ASP A 80 -8.97 -13.32 18.61
C ASP A 80 -8.11 -14.55 18.25
N LYS A 81 -7.77 -15.35 19.26
CA LYS A 81 -6.97 -16.56 19.06
C LYS A 81 -7.65 -17.58 18.14
N LYS A 82 -8.98 -17.66 18.17
CA LYS A 82 -9.76 -18.59 17.35
C LYS A 82 -9.67 -18.20 15.88
N THR A 83 -9.79 -16.91 15.59
CA THR A 83 -9.62 -16.36 14.22
C THR A 83 -8.22 -16.66 13.67
N ILE A 84 -7.18 -16.43 14.47
CA ILE A 84 -5.79 -16.73 14.08
C ILE A 84 -5.62 -18.23 13.76
N HIS A 85 -6.10 -19.10 14.62
CA HIS A 85 -6.06 -20.55 14.41
C HIS A 85 -6.82 -20.95 13.13
N ASN A 86 -7.98 -20.36 12.88
CA ASN A 86 -8.77 -20.65 11.68
C ASN A 86 -8.07 -20.17 10.39
N ILE A 87 -7.35 -19.06 10.43
CA ILE A 87 -6.52 -18.59 9.30
C ILE A 87 -5.45 -19.63 8.98
N ILE A 88 -4.71 -20.10 9.97
CA ILE A 88 -3.65 -21.10 9.77
C ILE A 88 -4.24 -22.39 9.21
N ARG A 89 -5.37 -22.86 9.77
CA ARG A 89 -6.08 -24.05 9.27
C ARG A 89 -6.57 -23.86 7.83
N PHE A 90 -7.09 -22.69 7.48
CA PHE A 90 -7.50 -22.36 6.13
C PHE A 90 -6.32 -22.43 5.15
N LEU A 91 -5.18 -21.84 5.53
CA LEU A 91 -3.97 -21.87 4.72
C LEU A 91 -3.44 -23.30 4.50
N ASN A 92 -3.46 -24.14 5.53
CA ASN A 92 -3.05 -25.55 5.42
C ASN A 92 -3.97 -26.39 4.53
N ASN A 93 -5.26 -26.02 4.44
CA ASN A 93 -6.24 -26.71 3.59
C ASN A 93 -6.29 -26.13 2.16
N SER A 94 -5.53 -25.09 1.86
CA SER A 94 -5.47 -24.50 0.52
C SER A 94 -4.54 -25.31 -0.40
N SER A 95 -4.78 -25.21 -1.72
CA SER A 95 -3.87 -25.75 -2.74
C SER A 95 -2.71 -24.83 -3.07
N ALA A 96 -2.65 -23.63 -2.45
CA ALA A 96 -1.62 -22.65 -2.69
C ALA A 96 -0.24 -23.15 -2.28
N LYS A 97 0.77 -22.72 -3.03
CA LYS A 97 2.19 -22.96 -2.75
C LYS A 97 2.91 -21.70 -2.32
N GLU A 98 2.45 -20.56 -2.82
CA GLU A 98 3.03 -19.24 -2.56
C GLU A 98 2.01 -18.33 -1.91
N LEU A 99 2.46 -17.51 -0.95
CA LEU A 99 1.64 -16.60 -0.18
C LEU A 99 2.20 -15.18 -0.23
N SER A 100 1.34 -14.24 -0.56
CA SER A 100 1.58 -12.81 -0.38
C SER A 100 0.77 -12.29 0.81
N LEU A 101 1.45 -11.73 1.82
CA LEU A 101 0.80 -11.13 3.00
C LEU A 101 0.71 -9.61 2.84
N HIS A 102 -0.49 -9.08 3.11
CA HIS A 102 -0.75 -7.66 3.16
C HIS A 102 -1.37 -7.29 4.52
N TRP A 103 -0.60 -6.58 5.35
CA TRP A 103 -1.07 -6.08 6.63
C TRP A 103 -1.82 -4.78 6.45
N TYR A 104 -3.03 -4.74 6.95
CA TYR A 104 -3.96 -3.65 6.77
C TYR A 104 -4.85 -3.46 8.01
N GLY A 105 -5.89 -2.60 7.94
CA GLY A 105 -6.89 -2.36 8.97
C GLY A 105 -6.96 -0.91 9.37
N GLY A 106 -7.39 -0.60 10.58
CA GLY A 106 -7.34 0.75 11.11
C GLY A 106 -5.88 1.25 11.20
N GLU A 107 -5.14 0.72 12.15
CA GLU A 107 -3.69 0.80 12.20
C GLU A 107 -3.13 -0.55 12.66
N PRO A 108 -2.53 -1.35 11.77
CA PRO A 108 -2.08 -2.70 12.12
C PRO A 108 -1.02 -2.73 13.21
N LEU A 109 -0.17 -1.70 13.31
CA LEU A 109 0.90 -1.62 14.31
C LEU A 109 0.39 -1.40 15.74
N LEU A 110 -0.89 -1.04 15.95
CA LEU A 110 -1.50 -1.07 17.28
C LEU A 110 -1.55 -2.48 17.86
N ARG A 111 -1.62 -3.48 17.01
CA ARG A 111 -1.63 -4.89 17.39
C ARG A 111 -0.42 -5.62 16.81
N PHE A 112 0.74 -5.00 16.96
CA PHE A 112 2.02 -5.58 16.56
C PHE A 112 2.27 -6.95 17.22
N ASP A 113 1.76 -7.16 18.43
CA ASP A 113 1.77 -8.46 19.13
C ASP A 113 1.06 -9.54 18.31
N LEU A 114 -0.11 -9.22 17.72
CA LEU A 114 -0.85 -10.15 16.88
C LEU A 114 -0.17 -10.37 15.53
N MET A 115 0.40 -9.31 14.92
CA MET A 115 1.15 -9.45 13.68
C MET A 115 2.28 -10.49 13.83
N LYS A 116 3.05 -10.39 14.92
CA LYS A 116 4.12 -11.38 15.21
C LYS A 116 3.56 -12.78 15.34
N LYS A 117 2.51 -12.97 16.16
CA LYS A 117 1.89 -14.29 16.38
C LYS A 117 1.36 -14.90 15.09
N ILE A 118 0.68 -14.12 14.26
CA ILE A 118 0.12 -14.58 12.98
C ILE A 118 1.25 -14.97 12.03
N TYR A 119 2.27 -14.10 11.89
CA TYR A 119 3.42 -14.37 11.03
C TYR A 119 4.16 -15.64 11.46
N GLU A 120 4.42 -15.80 12.75
CA GLU A 120 5.05 -17.00 13.31
C GLU A 120 4.22 -18.24 13.07
N GLY A 121 2.89 -18.18 13.30
CA GLY A 121 1.99 -19.30 13.02
C GLY A 121 2.03 -19.70 11.54
N ILE A 122 1.93 -18.74 10.62
CA ILE A 122 2.00 -19.00 9.18
C ILE A 122 3.34 -19.66 8.81
N THR A 123 4.45 -19.11 9.28
CA THR A 123 5.79 -19.63 8.88
C THR A 123 6.18 -20.94 9.53
N LYS A 124 5.65 -21.25 10.72
CA LYS A 124 5.98 -22.50 11.44
C LYS A 124 5.00 -23.63 11.16
N GLU A 125 3.73 -23.30 10.89
CA GLU A 125 2.64 -24.28 10.84
C GLU A 125 2.11 -24.51 9.42
N THR A 126 2.62 -23.79 8.40
CA THR A 126 2.25 -24.02 7.00
C THR A 126 3.47 -24.29 6.15
N SER A 127 3.26 -24.96 5.00
CA SER A 127 4.31 -25.21 4.01
C SER A 127 4.39 -24.13 2.93
N LEU A 128 3.65 -23.04 3.08
CA LEU A 128 3.54 -21.97 2.10
C LEU A 128 4.85 -21.15 2.02
N LYS A 129 5.33 -20.93 0.81
CA LYS A 129 6.45 -20.03 0.56
C LYS A 129 5.96 -18.58 0.59
N LEU A 130 6.41 -17.80 1.53
CA LEU A 130 6.13 -16.36 1.58
C LEU A 130 6.93 -15.64 0.50
N VAL A 131 6.24 -15.10 -0.51
CA VAL A 131 6.86 -14.40 -1.66
C VAL A 131 6.75 -12.88 -1.56
N SER A 132 5.80 -12.38 -0.80
CA SER A 132 5.66 -10.94 -0.54
C SER A 132 5.14 -10.71 0.88
N ASN A 133 5.66 -9.67 1.53
CA ASN A 133 5.20 -9.20 2.83
C ASN A 133 5.10 -7.68 2.78
N SER A 134 3.92 -7.15 2.96
CA SER A 134 3.67 -5.71 2.81
C SER A 134 2.75 -5.17 3.89
N ILE A 135 2.88 -3.89 4.17
CA ILE A 135 2.07 -3.19 5.18
C ILE A 135 1.58 -1.84 4.67
N ILE A 136 0.33 -1.53 4.99
CA ILE A 136 -0.24 -0.18 4.92
C ILE A 136 -0.42 0.31 6.34
N THR A 137 0.27 1.39 6.69
CA THR A 137 0.29 1.97 8.04
C THR A 137 0.24 3.49 7.98
N ASN A 138 -0.21 4.13 9.06
CA ASN A 138 -0.06 5.57 9.19
C ASN A 138 1.39 6.00 9.50
N GLY A 139 2.26 5.06 9.81
CA GLY A 139 3.69 5.29 10.01
C GLY A 139 4.08 5.89 11.36
N TYR A 140 3.13 6.21 12.24
CA TYR A 140 3.40 6.90 13.50
C TYR A 140 4.09 6.01 14.55
N LEU A 141 3.67 4.73 14.64
CA LEU A 141 4.09 3.80 15.70
C LEU A 141 5.42 3.10 15.45
N ILE A 142 6.08 3.40 14.34
CA ILE A 142 7.35 2.76 13.98
C ILE A 142 8.42 3.03 15.06
N ASN A 143 9.05 1.95 15.50
CA ASN A 143 10.13 1.94 16.49
C ASN A 143 11.13 0.82 16.16
N ASN A 144 12.18 0.67 16.97
CA ASN A 144 13.24 -0.32 16.72
C ASN A 144 12.71 -1.76 16.69
N ALA A 145 11.80 -2.14 17.58
CA ALA A 145 11.23 -3.48 17.60
C ALA A 145 10.43 -3.81 16.32
N ILE A 146 9.71 -2.82 15.77
CA ILE A 146 8.99 -2.95 14.51
C ILE A 146 9.99 -3.01 13.34
N LEU A 147 11.04 -2.20 13.36
CA LEU A 147 12.09 -2.26 12.35
C LEU A 147 12.79 -3.62 12.31
N ASP A 148 13.12 -4.19 13.46
CA ASP A 148 13.75 -5.51 13.55
C ASP A 148 12.82 -6.60 13.00
N PHE A 149 11.54 -6.51 13.29
CA PHE A 149 10.53 -7.39 12.71
C PHE A 149 10.44 -7.21 11.19
N PHE A 150 10.43 -5.99 10.67
CA PHE A 150 10.40 -5.75 9.23
C PHE A 150 11.63 -6.32 8.53
N LYS A 151 12.82 -6.19 9.14
CA LYS A 151 14.06 -6.81 8.64
C LYS A 151 13.97 -8.33 8.63
N SER A 152 13.59 -8.94 9.76
CA SER A 152 13.56 -10.39 9.93
C SER A 152 12.50 -11.07 9.06
N THR A 153 11.41 -10.37 8.73
CA THR A 153 10.29 -10.89 7.95
C THR A 153 10.34 -10.49 6.48
N ASN A 154 11.42 -9.85 6.04
CA ASN A 154 11.59 -9.34 4.68
C ASN A 154 10.37 -8.50 4.23
N MET A 155 10.00 -7.50 5.05
CA MET A 155 8.93 -6.55 4.70
C MET A 155 9.35 -5.76 3.46
N ASN A 156 8.84 -6.16 2.29
CA ASN A 156 9.34 -5.66 1.01
C ASN A 156 8.59 -4.44 0.48
N LYS A 157 7.37 -4.19 0.98
CA LYS A 157 6.58 -3.00 0.61
C LYS A 157 5.96 -2.37 1.85
N ILE A 158 6.19 -1.08 2.03
CA ILE A 158 5.64 -0.30 3.16
C ILE A 158 4.95 0.92 2.57
N GLN A 159 3.64 1.03 2.73
CA GLN A 159 2.90 2.21 2.32
C GLN A 159 2.56 3.06 3.52
N ILE A 160 2.92 4.34 3.45
CA ILE A 160 2.61 5.37 4.46
C ILE A 160 1.83 6.50 3.77
N THR A 161 0.85 7.08 4.48
CA THR A 161 -0.01 8.12 3.92
C THR A 161 0.27 9.48 4.54
N LEU A 162 0.43 10.49 3.68
CA LEU A 162 0.43 11.90 4.01
C LEU A 162 -0.80 12.60 3.38
N ASP A 163 -1.17 13.78 3.87
CA ASP A 163 -2.30 14.57 3.37
C ASP A 163 -1.89 15.98 2.95
N GLY A 164 -0.75 16.11 2.30
CA GLY A 164 -0.19 17.41 1.92
C GLY A 164 0.89 17.88 2.90
N GLU A 165 1.10 19.19 2.97
CA GLU A 165 2.07 19.83 3.86
C GLU A 165 1.67 19.69 5.34
N LYS A 166 2.60 19.98 6.24
CA LYS A 166 2.44 19.77 7.69
C LYS A 166 1.12 20.31 8.25
N VAL A 167 0.76 21.54 7.92
CA VAL A 167 -0.46 22.18 8.45
C VAL A 167 -1.71 21.44 7.97
N THR A 168 -1.78 21.11 6.70
CA THR A 168 -2.91 20.36 6.11
C THR A 168 -2.96 18.93 6.63
N HIS A 169 -1.81 18.28 6.73
CA HIS A 169 -1.69 16.93 7.27
C HIS A 169 -2.15 16.87 8.72
N ASP A 170 -1.60 17.69 9.61
CA ASP A 170 -1.88 17.65 11.04
C ASP A 170 -3.35 17.98 11.35
N LYS A 171 -3.99 18.82 10.54
CA LYS A 171 -5.43 19.12 10.64
C LYS A 171 -6.31 17.90 10.34
N LYS A 172 -5.89 17.03 9.41
CA LYS A 172 -6.67 15.86 8.95
C LYS A 172 -6.24 14.56 9.61
N ARG A 173 -4.97 14.42 9.96
CA ARG A 173 -4.34 13.16 10.42
C ARG A 173 -3.65 13.37 11.76
N HIS A 174 -4.39 13.78 12.76
CA HIS A 174 -3.93 13.94 14.13
C HIS A 174 -4.21 12.70 14.98
N LEU A 175 -3.59 12.61 16.15
CA LEU A 175 -3.88 11.58 17.14
C LEU A 175 -5.32 11.72 17.65
N LYS A 176 -5.96 10.58 17.89
CA LYS A 176 -7.36 10.52 18.35
C LYS A 176 -7.54 11.09 19.75
N ASP A 177 -6.58 10.85 20.64
CA ASP A 177 -6.74 11.09 22.07
C ASP A 177 -6.49 12.56 22.46
N ASN A 178 -5.51 13.22 21.82
CA ASN A 178 -5.05 14.56 22.22
C ASN A 178 -5.00 15.56 21.07
N LEU A 179 -5.43 15.16 19.87
CA LEU A 179 -5.43 15.99 18.64
C LEU A 179 -4.02 16.48 18.23
N GLU A 180 -2.96 15.86 18.73
CA GLU A 180 -1.58 16.21 18.40
C GLU A 180 -1.27 15.90 16.93
N GLY A 181 -0.54 16.82 16.27
CA GLY A 181 -0.07 16.65 14.89
C GLY A 181 0.91 15.49 14.76
N THR A 182 0.91 14.84 13.62
CA THR A 182 1.67 13.60 13.42
C THR A 182 2.70 13.69 12.30
N PHE A 183 2.73 14.78 11.53
CA PHE A 183 3.58 14.95 10.35
C PHE A 183 5.06 14.73 10.65
N ASP A 184 5.63 15.46 11.60
CA ASP A 184 7.07 15.41 11.88
C ASP A 184 7.52 14.02 12.32
N LYS A 185 6.72 13.34 13.14
CA LYS A 185 6.98 11.98 13.58
C LYS A 185 6.95 11.00 12.42
N ILE A 186 5.98 11.13 11.52
CA ILE A 186 5.86 10.27 10.33
C ILE A 186 7.05 10.51 9.40
N ILE A 187 7.43 11.75 9.12
CA ILE A 187 8.60 12.08 8.30
C ILE A 187 9.89 11.49 8.91
N SER A 188 10.09 11.64 10.21
CA SER A 188 11.22 11.03 10.91
C SER A 188 11.23 9.50 10.75
N ASN A 189 10.06 8.85 10.86
CA ASN A 189 9.92 7.41 10.69
C ASN A 189 10.16 6.97 9.24
N ILE A 190 9.71 7.74 8.24
CA ILE A 190 10.01 7.46 6.82
C ILE A 190 11.52 7.52 6.57
N LYS A 191 12.23 8.52 7.14
CA LYS A 191 13.71 8.61 7.07
C LYS A 191 14.38 7.37 7.67
N LEU A 192 13.90 6.97 8.85
CA LEU A 192 14.43 5.81 9.55
C LEU A 192 14.24 4.52 8.73
N LEU A 193 13.03 4.31 8.18
CA LEU A 193 12.72 3.18 7.29
C LEU A 193 13.61 3.17 6.05
N SER A 194 13.74 4.31 5.37
CA SER A 194 14.56 4.42 4.15
C SER A 194 16.00 4.00 4.39
N LYS A 195 16.60 4.45 5.50
CA LYS A 195 17.98 4.13 5.86
C LYS A 195 18.15 2.69 6.34
N GLN A 196 17.22 2.19 7.13
CA GLN A 196 17.34 0.89 7.78
C GLN A 196 16.86 -0.30 6.92
N LEU A 197 16.02 -0.04 5.91
CA LEU A 197 15.42 -1.04 5.03
C LEU A 197 15.70 -0.71 3.55
N PRO A 198 16.98 -0.67 3.10
CA PRO A 198 17.32 -0.23 1.73
C PRO A 198 16.77 -1.13 0.63
N LYS A 199 16.38 -2.37 0.95
CA LYS A 199 15.78 -3.33 0.00
C LYS A 199 14.25 -3.25 -0.04
N SER A 200 13.62 -2.54 0.88
CA SER A 200 12.16 -2.36 0.91
C SER A 200 11.76 -1.16 0.07
N HIS A 201 10.64 -1.28 -0.62
CA HIS A 201 10.02 -0.19 -1.35
C HIS A 201 9.08 0.57 -0.41
N ILE A 202 9.35 1.84 -0.17
CA ILE A 202 8.56 2.70 0.70
C ILE A 202 7.70 3.60 -0.18
N TYR A 203 6.41 3.36 -0.15
CA TYR A 203 5.43 4.14 -0.91
C TYR A 203 4.84 5.22 -0.02
N VAL A 204 5.10 6.47 -0.35
CA VAL A 204 4.47 7.62 0.31
C VAL A 204 3.27 8.04 -0.55
N ARG A 205 2.09 7.63 -0.11
CA ARG A 205 0.84 8.03 -0.70
C ARG A 205 0.46 9.41 -0.19
N VAL A 206 0.29 10.38 -1.08
CA VAL A 206 -0.18 11.72 -0.74
C VAL A 206 -1.64 11.85 -1.13
N ASN A 207 -2.54 11.85 -0.14
CA ASN A 207 -3.95 12.07 -0.38
C ASN A 207 -4.21 13.52 -0.79
N ILE A 208 -4.86 13.70 -1.91
CA ILE A 208 -5.21 15.00 -2.46
C ILE A 208 -6.71 15.14 -2.69
N ASP A 209 -7.21 16.34 -2.47
CA ASP A 209 -8.58 16.77 -2.77
C ASP A 209 -8.56 18.15 -3.45
N LYS A 210 -9.73 18.74 -3.70
CA LYS A 210 -9.87 20.06 -4.31
C LYS A 210 -9.18 21.20 -3.52
N ASN A 211 -8.89 21.02 -2.23
CA ASN A 211 -8.34 22.04 -1.36
C ASN A 211 -6.81 21.96 -1.24
N ASN A 212 -6.21 20.77 -1.40
CA ASN A 212 -4.79 20.56 -1.14
C ASN A 212 -3.99 19.99 -2.34
N TYR A 213 -4.60 19.79 -3.51
CA TYR A 213 -3.90 19.16 -4.66
C TYR A 213 -2.62 19.90 -5.09
N LYS A 214 -2.57 21.23 -4.88
CA LYS A 214 -1.38 22.04 -5.20
C LYS A 214 -0.20 21.75 -4.28
N GLU A 215 -0.46 21.31 -3.05
CA GLU A 215 0.59 20.98 -2.07
C GLU A 215 1.37 19.70 -2.46
N PHE A 216 0.83 18.87 -3.37
CA PHE A 216 1.51 17.66 -3.80
C PHE A 216 2.90 17.93 -4.36
N VAL A 217 3.06 18.96 -5.18
CA VAL A 217 4.35 19.33 -5.78
C VAL A 217 5.36 19.72 -4.71
N ASN A 218 4.93 20.50 -3.71
CA ASN A 218 5.79 20.92 -2.60
C ASN A 218 6.23 19.71 -1.75
N ILE A 219 5.29 18.81 -1.42
CA ILE A 219 5.60 17.57 -0.68
C ILE A 219 6.53 16.66 -1.49
N TYR A 220 6.30 16.54 -2.79
CA TYR A 220 7.19 15.77 -3.66
C TYR A 220 8.62 16.30 -3.61
N HIS A 221 8.81 17.61 -3.80
CA HIS A 221 10.13 18.25 -3.71
C HIS A 221 10.74 18.14 -2.32
N PHE A 222 9.97 18.38 -1.26
CA PHE A 222 10.42 18.21 0.11
C PHE A 222 10.95 16.79 0.38
N LEU A 223 10.23 15.77 -0.04
CA LEU A 223 10.64 14.38 0.16
C LEU A 223 11.84 13.98 -0.70
N HIS A 224 12.01 14.53 -1.89
CA HIS A 224 13.12 14.19 -2.78
C HIS A 224 14.37 15.04 -2.58
N ASN A 225 14.24 16.32 -2.23
CA ASN A 225 15.35 17.25 -2.20
C ASN A 225 15.83 17.56 -0.76
N ASP A 226 14.87 17.75 0.16
CA ASP A 226 15.15 18.24 1.50
C ASP A 226 15.30 17.11 2.53
N CYS A 227 14.74 15.96 2.22
CA CYS A 227 14.88 14.77 3.03
C CYS A 227 15.96 13.87 2.41
N ASP A 228 17.11 13.75 3.03
CA ASP A 228 18.18 12.82 2.63
C ASP A 228 17.70 11.35 2.67
N PHE A 229 16.88 10.99 1.66
CA PHE A 229 16.32 9.65 1.51
C PHE A 229 17.15 8.80 0.54
N ASN A 230 17.14 7.50 0.73
CA ASN A 230 17.64 6.55 -0.25
C ASN A 230 16.68 6.44 -1.46
N ASN A 231 17.15 5.88 -2.57
CA ASN A 231 16.37 5.68 -3.80
C ASN A 231 15.25 4.60 -3.69
N ASN A 232 14.81 4.28 -2.48
CA ASN A 232 13.78 3.29 -2.21
C ASN A 232 12.41 3.91 -1.83
N ILE A 233 12.27 5.24 -1.96
CA ILE A 233 11.04 5.97 -1.70
C ILE A 233 10.33 6.32 -3.01
N TYR A 234 9.04 6.04 -3.05
CA TYR A 234 8.15 6.30 -4.18
C TYR A 234 6.99 7.17 -3.72
N VAL A 235 6.91 8.40 -4.21
CA VAL A 235 5.86 9.36 -3.84
C VAL A 235 4.81 9.43 -4.95
N TYR A 236 3.54 9.30 -4.60
CA TYR A 236 2.46 9.37 -5.58
C TYR A 236 1.20 10.02 -5.01
N PRO A 237 0.42 10.75 -5.84
CA PRO A 237 -0.84 11.34 -5.42
C PRO A 237 -1.97 10.32 -5.44
N ALA A 238 -2.93 10.50 -4.54
CA ALA A 238 -4.16 9.73 -4.53
C ALA A 238 -5.36 10.64 -4.26
N VAL A 239 -6.28 10.69 -5.22
CA VAL A 239 -7.49 11.50 -5.08
C VAL A 239 -8.44 10.85 -4.08
N ILE A 240 -8.85 11.62 -3.07
CA ILE A 240 -9.87 11.21 -2.11
C ILE A 240 -11.16 12.00 -2.36
N LYS A 241 -12.30 11.31 -2.20
CA LYS A 241 -13.61 11.98 -2.15
C LYS A 241 -13.87 12.39 -0.71
N VAL A 242 -14.03 13.68 -0.48
CA VAL A 242 -14.39 14.28 0.79
C VAL A 242 -15.79 14.85 0.68
#